data_6b9ba426a3b25060b78e28b3f37f6acb
#
_entry.id   6b9ba426a3b25060b78e28b3f37f6acb
#
_cell.length_a   1.000
_cell.length_b   1.000
_cell.length_c   1.000
_cell.angle_alpha   90.00
_cell.angle_beta   90.00
_cell.angle_gamma   90.00
#
_symmetry.space_group_name_H-M   'P 1'
#
loop_
_entity.id
_entity.type
_entity.pdbx_description
1 polymer ?
#
loop_
_entity_poly.entity_id
_entity_poly.type
_entity_poly.pdbx_seq_one_letter_code
_entity_poly.pdbx_strand_id
1 'polypeptide(L)'
;MSTLRVVKLGAHIGARIDGIDVNGNLDAATVSAINDALLEHKVIFFRGQHHLDDDAQWAFARLLGTPTRAHPTVTSRGDRILPIDSRYDKANSWHTDVTFVDRIPKASLLRAVTLPEYGGTTTWASTEVAYDRLPEPLRALVENLWAVHTNQYDYTAGDQADHEGRPVIADGHRQYREEFESEYYETEHPVVRVHPETGRRVLLLGHFIKQFVGLSPAESATLFQLLQNRVIKLENTIRWNWELGDLAIWDNRATQHYAVADYDDQFRRLSRITLAGDIPVDVHGRRSRVIAGDASRYSEVITPVALAG
;
A
#
# COMPACT_ATOMS: atom_id res chain seq x y z
N MET A 1 -19.38 21.85 -17.13
CA MET A 1 -18.14 21.22 -16.59
C MET A 1 -18.46 20.81 -15.18
N SER A 2 -18.38 19.51 -14.87
CA SER A 2 -18.54 19.01 -13.50
C SER A 2 -17.37 19.53 -12.68
N THR A 3 -17.63 20.22 -11.57
CA THR A 3 -16.56 20.78 -10.73
C THR A 3 -16.14 19.70 -9.73
N LEU A 4 -14.90 19.23 -9.80
CA LEU A 4 -14.31 18.32 -8.82
C LEU A 4 -14.47 18.90 -7.42
N ARG A 5 -15.04 18.11 -6.51
CA ARG A 5 -15.25 18.50 -5.12
C ARG A 5 -14.55 17.51 -4.18
N VAL A 6 -13.67 18.03 -3.34
CA VAL A 6 -13.01 17.26 -2.30
C VAL A 6 -13.83 17.32 -1.02
N VAL A 7 -14.29 16.17 -0.53
CA VAL A 7 -15.06 16.03 0.71
C VAL A 7 -14.21 15.30 1.75
N LYS A 8 -13.73 16.04 2.73
CA LYS A 8 -12.92 15.50 3.84
C LYS A 8 -13.74 14.51 4.66
N LEU A 9 -13.18 13.32 4.93
CA LEU A 9 -13.83 12.24 5.68
C LEU A 9 -13.31 12.10 7.11
N GLY A 10 -12.04 12.44 7.34
CA GLY A 10 -11.41 12.38 8.65
C GLY A 10 -10.55 13.61 8.91
N ALA A 11 -10.22 13.88 10.17
CA ALA A 11 -9.41 15.04 10.54
C ALA A 11 -7.99 14.98 9.96
N HIS A 12 -7.46 13.76 9.79
CA HIS A 12 -6.04 13.55 9.51
C HIS A 12 -5.77 12.73 8.24
N ILE A 13 -6.76 11.98 7.77
CA ILE A 13 -6.67 11.09 6.63
C ILE A 13 -8.04 10.89 6.00
N GLY A 14 -8.06 10.73 4.68
CA GLY A 14 -9.23 10.37 3.89
C GLY A 14 -10.06 11.54 3.35
N ALA A 15 -10.28 11.52 2.04
CA ALA A 15 -11.25 12.38 1.38
C ALA A 15 -12.00 11.62 0.28
N ARG A 16 -13.25 12.01 -0.01
CA ARG A 16 -13.99 11.55 -1.17
C ARG A 16 -13.94 12.63 -2.26
N ILE A 17 -13.73 12.19 -3.47
CA ILE A 17 -13.73 13.04 -4.65
C ILE A 17 -15.05 12.84 -5.38
N ASP A 18 -15.85 13.89 -5.45
CA ASP A 18 -17.16 13.92 -6.11
C ASP A 18 -17.11 14.74 -7.40
N GLY A 19 -18.07 14.48 -8.29
CA GLY A 19 -18.31 15.30 -9.49
C GLY A 19 -17.39 14.99 -10.66
N ILE A 20 -16.77 13.81 -10.68
CA ILE A 20 -15.88 13.38 -11.75
C ILE A 20 -16.08 11.90 -12.08
N ASP A 21 -16.08 11.59 -13.36
CA ASP A 21 -15.94 10.23 -13.89
C ASP A 21 -14.47 10.04 -14.28
N VAL A 22 -13.75 9.20 -13.51
CA VAL A 22 -12.32 8.97 -13.73
C VAL A 22 -12.10 8.17 -15.01
N ASN A 23 -11.17 8.62 -15.85
CA ASN A 23 -10.83 8.00 -17.13
C ASN A 23 -9.43 8.43 -17.59
N GLY A 24 -8.96 7.86 -18.70
CA GLY A 24 -7.63 8.16 -19.27
C GLY A 24 -7.50 9.50 -20.01
N ASN A 25 -8.55 10.32 -20.08
CA ASN A 25 -8.60 11.56 -20.86
C ASN A 25 -8.86 12.82 -20.01
N LEU A 26 -8.59 12.75 -18.71
CA LEU A 26 -8.72 13.92 -17.84
C LEU A 26 -7.71 14.99 -18.21
N ASP A 27 -8.13 16.26 -18.13
CA ASP A 27 -7.23 17.39 -18.35
C ASP A 27 -6.18 17.53 -17.22
N ALA A 28 -5.09 18.23 -17.52
CA ALA A 28 -3.96 18.36 -16.60
C ALA A 28 -4.34 19.06 -15.29
N ALA A 29 -5.29 19.99 -15.30
CA ALA A 29 -5.73 20.70 -14.11
C ALA A 29 -6.50 19.76 -13.17
N THR A 30 -7.37 18.92 -13.73
CA THR A 30 -8.10 17.88 -12.98
C THR A 30 -7.14 16.85 -12.39
N VAL A 31 -6.16 16.37 -13.17
CA VAL A 31 -5.12 15.43 -12.68
C VAL A 31 -4.31 16.05 -11.55
N SER A 32 -3.90 17.34 -11.68
CA SER A 32 -3.21 18.06 -10.60
C SER A 32 -4.05 18.13 -9.34
N ALA A 33 -5.32 18.50 -9.44
CA ALA A 33 -6.22 18.58 -8.30
C ALA A 33 -6.41 17.22 -7.58
N ILE A 34 -6.44 16.11 -8.33
CA ILE A 34 -6.47 14.76 -7.77
C ILE A 34 -5.17 14.44 -7.02
N ASN A 35 -4.00 14.77 -7.59
CA ASN A 35 -2.72 14.58 -6.93
C ASN A 35 -2.60 15.44 -5.67
N ASP A 36 -3.02 16.72 -5.72
CA ASP A 36 -3.01 17.61 -4.56
C ASP A 36 -3.90 17.06 -3.43
N ALA A 37 -5.10 16.56 -3.79
CA ALA A 37 -5.99 15.91 -2.83
C ALA A 37 -5.37 14.62 -2.23
N LEU A 38 -4.66 13.82 -3.03
CA LEU A 38 -3.96 12.63 -2.56
C LEU A 38 -2.84 13.00 -1.57
N LEU A 39 -2.02 13.99 -1.89
CA LEU A 39 -0.93 14.47 -1.02
C LEU A 39 -1.46 15.06 0.29
N GLU A 40 -2.57 15.81 0.24
CA GLU A 40 -3.16 16.42 1.43
C GLU A 40 -3.85 15.36 2.33
N HIS A 41 -4.65 14.45 1.71
CA HIS A 41 -5.51 13.54 2.45
C HIS A 41 -4.96 12.11 2.57
N LYS A 42 -3.86 11.77 1.90
CA LYS A 42 -3.13 10.49 1.91
C LYS A 42 -3.90 9.31 1.33
N VAL A 43 -5.21 9.29 1.42
CA VAL A 43 -6.10 8.36 0.70
C VAL A 43 -7.32 9.11 0.21
N ILE A 44 -7.69 8.87 -1.06
CA ILE A 44 -8.86 9.45 -1.70
C ILE A 44 -9.73 8.36 -2.31
N PHE A 45 -11.04 8.61 -2.32
CA PHE A 45 -12.05 7.65 -2.75
C PHE A 45 -12.95 8.26 -3.82
N PHE A 46 -13.32 7.44 -4.79
CA PHE A 46 -14.28 7.76 -5.84
C PHE A 46 -15.41 6.75 -5.78
N ARG A 47 -16.65 7.21 -5.68
CA ARG A 47 -17.87 6.40 -5.73
C ARG A 47 -18.44 6.35 -7.15
N GLY A 48 -19.19 5.27 -7.45
CA GLY A 48 -20.05 5.21 -8.64
C GLY A 48 -19.31 5.11 -9.97
N GLN A 49 -18.04 4.71 -9.99
CA GLN A 49 -17.21 4.58 -11.18
C GLN A 49 -17.47 3.24 -11.90
N HIS A 50 -18.75 2.92 -12.16
CA HIS A 50 -19.18 1.64 -12.73
C HIS A 50 -18.69 1.39 -14.17
N HIS A 51 -18.29 2.45 -14.87
CA HIS A 51 -17.71 2.40 -16.20
C HIS A 51 -16.26 1.91 -16.24
N LEU A 52 -15.58 1.87 -15.09
CA LEU A 52 -14.19 1.43 -15.04
C LEU A 52 -14.06 -0.09 -15.22
N ASP A 53 -13.40 -0.47 -16.28
CA ASP A 53 -12.78 -1.79 -16.47
C ASP A 53 -11.27 -1.74 -16.20
N ASP A 54 -10.57 -2.80 -16.51
CA ASP A 54 -9.13 -2.90 -16.29
C ASP A 54 -8.34 -1.95 -17.20
N ASP A 55 -8.76 -1.75 -18.45
CA ASP A 55 -8.09 -0.85 -19.39
C ASP A 55 -8.33 0.62 -19.04
N ALA A 56 -9.54 0.99 -18.64
CA ALA A 56 -9.87 2.34 -18.19
C ALA A 56 -9.14 2.69 -16.88
N GLN A 57 -9.07 1.74 -15.93
CA GLN A 57 -8.29 1.90 -14.70
C GLN A 57 -6.80 2.09 -15.01
N TRP A 58 -6.24 1.32 -15.94
CA TRP A 58 -4.85 1.44 -16.38
C TRP A 58 -4.57 2.79 -17.05
N ALA A 59 -5.46 3.21 -17.96
CA ALA A 59 -5.33 4.51 -18.63
C ALA A 59 -5.36 5.67 -17.62
N PHE A 60 -6.24 5.61 -16.63
CA PHE A 60 -6.30 6.61 -15.56
C PHE A 60 -5.05 6.59 -14.69
N ALA A 61 -4.56 5.41 -14.26
CA ALA A 61 -3.36 5.28 -13.46
C ALA A 61 -2.14 5.96 -14.12
N ARG A 62 -2.02 5.88 -15.45
CA ARG A 62 -0.95 6.52 -16.22
C ARG A 62 -0.98 8.05 -16.20
N LEU A 63 -2.10 8.66 -15.90
CA LEU A 63 -2.18 10.12 -15.71
C LEU A 63 -1.56 10.55 -14.36
N LEU A 64 -1.59 9.66 -13.35
CA LEU A 64 -1.11 9.95 -11.99
C LEU A 64 0.37 9.59 -11.80
N GLY A 65 0.92 8.76 -12.67
CA GLY A 65 2.31 8.32 -12.60
C GLY A 65 2.60 7.16 -13.53
N THR A 66 3.77 6.59 -13.40
CA THR A 66 4.19 5.43 -14.18
C THR A 66 3.80 4.15 -13.47
N PRO A 67 2.91 3.29 -14.03
CA PRO A 67 2.61 2.01 -13.42
C PRO A 67 3.84 1.09 -13.37
N THR A 68 3.98 0.34 -12.27
CA THR A 68 4.96 -0.75 -12.15
C THR A 68 4.38 -2.05 -12.74
N ARG A 69 5.18 -3.12 -12.75
CA ARG A 69 4.61 -4.47 -12.85
C ARG A 69 3.66 -4.72 -11.67
N ALA A 70 2.74 -5.66 -11.84
CA ALA A 70 1.70 -5.95 -10.85
C ALA A 70 2.27 -6.32 -9.48
N HIS A 71 3.34 -7.13 -9.43
CA HIS A 71 4.04 -7.52 -8.20
C HIS A 71 5.50 -7.91 -8.51
N PRO A 72 6.46 -7.77 -7.57
CA PRO A 72 7.84 -8.18 -7.79
C PRO A 72 8.00 -9.69 -8.02
N THR A 73 7.25 -10.53 -7.32
CA THR A 73 7.37 -11.98 -7.32
C THR A 73 6.14 -12.70 -7.88
N VAL A 74 4.92 -12.19 -7.63
CA VAL A 74 3.66 -12.82 -8.04
C VAL A 74 3.35 -12.47 -9.48
N THR A 75 3.87 -13.24 -10.42
CA THR A 75 3.79 -12.98 -11.87
C THR A 75 2.70 -13.80 -12.57
N SER A 76 2.22 -14.87 -11.96
CA SER A 76 1.20 -15.77 -12.55
C SER A 76 -0.17 -15.11 -12.80
N ARG A 77 -0.42 -13.94 -12.18
CA ARG A 77 -1.72 -13.27 -12.16
C ARG A 77 -1.83 -12.05 -13.06
N GLY A 78 -0.83 -11.81 -13.87
CA GLY A 78 -0.77 -10.72 -14.84
C GLY A 78 0.32 -9.70 -14.54
N ASP A 79 0.78 -9.04 -15.58
CA ASP A 79 1.90 -8.07 -15.48
C ASP A 79 1.45 -6.65 -15.14
N ARG A 80 0.18 -6.29 -15.43
CA ARG A 80 -0.33 -4.91 -15.36
C ARG A 80 -1.18 -4.64 -14.12
N ILE A 81 -2.03 -5.59 -13.77
CA ILE A 81 -3.01 -5.47 -12.68
C ILE A 81 -2.91 -6.69 -11.79
N LEU A 82 -2.75 -6.48 -10.49
CA LEU A 82 -2.78 -7.55 -9.51
C LEU A 82 -4.21 -7.74 -9.01
N PRO A 83 -4.83 -8.91 -9.28
CA PRO A 83 -6.08 -9.24 -8.62
C PRO A 83 -5.81 -9.54 -7.13
N ILE A 84 -6.43 -8.76 -6.24
CA ILE A 84 -6.48 -9.03 -4.81
C ILE A 84 -7.71 -9.89 -4.56
N ASP A 85 -7.49 -11.19 -4.42
CA ASP A 85 -8.52 -12.23 -4.45
C ASP A 85 -8.48 -13.03 -3.16
N SER A 86 -9.58 -13.06 -2.41
CA SER A 86 -9.69 -13.70 -1.09
C SER A 86 -9.44 -15.21 -1.05
N ARG A 87 -9.44 -15.87 -2.22
CA ARG A 87 -9.08 -17.30 -2.33
C ARG A 87 -7.59 -17.55 -2.13
N TYR A 88 -6.77 -16.49 -2.24
CA TYR A 88 -5.32 -16.61 -2.23
C TYR A 88 -4.69 -15.89 -1.05
N ASP A 89 -5.19 -14.70 -0.71
CA ASP A 89 -4.69 -13.92 0.40
C ASP A 89 -5.76 -12.95 0.92
N LYS A 90 -5.76 -12.70 2.21
CA LYS A 90 -6.67 -11.74 2.86
C LYS A 90 -6.01 -10.40 3.17
N ALA A 91 -4.67 -10.28 3.07
CA ALA A 91 -3.87 -9.07 3.36
C ALA A 91 -4.28 -8.37 4.67
N ASN A 92 -4.57 -9.17 5.71
CA ASN A 92 -5.12 -8.74 6.99
C ASN A 92 -4.02 -8.41 8.02
N SER A 93 -2.96 -7.78 7.59
CA SER A 93 -1.93 -7.19 8.44
C SER A 93 -1.67 -5.73 8.07
N TRP A 94 -1.28 -4.90 9.04
CA TRP A 94 -0.94 -3.51 8.77
C TRP A 94 0.38 -3.41 8.00
N HIS A 95 0.32 -2.92 6.77
CA HIS A 95 1.48 -2.81 5.89
C HIS A 95 1.44 -1.59 4.99
N THR A 96 2.60 -1.22 4.51
CA THR A 96 2.83 -0.39 3.33
C THR A 96 3.23 -1.34 2.20
N ASP A 97 2.67 -1.18 1.00
CA ASP A 97 2.93 -2.07 -0.13
C ASP A 97 4.43 -2.17 -0.46
N VAL A 98 4.92 -3.40 -0.63
CA VAL A 98 6.19 -3.74 -1.29
C VAL A 98 7.42 -3.02 -0.69
N THR A 99 7.47 -2.86 0.63
CA THR A 99 8.61 -2.19 1.28
C THR A 99 9.88 -3.04 1.36
N PHE A 100 9.85 -4.26 0.91
CA PHE A 100 11.03 -5.13 0.84
C PHE A 100 11.93 -4.84 -0.38
N VAL A 101 11.49 -3.95 -1.31
CA VAL A 101 12.31 -3.46 -2.42
C VAL A 101 12.83 -2.04 -2.15
N ASP A 102 13.87 -1.63 -2.85
CA ASP A 102 14.53 -0.33 -2.66
C ASP A 102 13.66 0.86 -3.08
N ARG A 103 12.88 0.71 -4.18
CA ARG A 103 11.97 1.75 -4.69
C ARG A 103 10.54 1.45 -4.25
N ILE A 104 10.18 1.99 -3.09
CA ILE A 104 8.82 1.81 -2.57
C ILE A 104 7.82 2.50 -3.51
N PRO A 105 6.71 1.83 -3.87
CA PRO A 105 5.69 2.43 -4.72
C PRO A 105 5.21 3.80 -4.25
N LYS A 106 4.96 4.72 -5.20
CA LYS A 106 4.36 6.04 -4.92
C LYS A 106 2.95 5.90 -4.38
N ALA A 107 2.11 5.20 -5.12
CA ALA A 107 0.69 5.07 -4.81
C ALA A 107 0.15 3.75 -5.33
N SER A 108 -0.95 3.32 -4.76
CA SER A 108 -1.74 2.19 -5.26
C SER A 108 -3.18 2.64 -5.56
N LEU A 109 -3.72 2.13 -6.66
CA LEU A 109 -5.10 2.31 -7.09
C LEU A 109 -5.83 0.98 -6.96
N LEU A 110 -6.91 0.94 -6.20
CA LEU A 110 -7.65 -0.29 -5.90
C LEU A 110 -9.12 -0.11 -6.29
N ARG A 111 -9.61 -0.92 -7.25
CA ARG A 111 -10.98 -0.90 -7.74
C ARG A 111 -11.75 -2.11 -7.24
N ALA A 112 -12.99 -1.90 -6.79
CA ALA A 112 -13.90 -2.96 -6.42
C ALA A 112 -14.42 -3.72 -7.66
N VAL A 113 -14.28 -5.05 -7.67
CA VAL A 113 -14.73 -5.94 -8.78
C VAL A 113 -15.83 -6.89 -8.31
N THR A 114 -15.60 -7.59 -7.20
CA THR A 114 -16.58 -8.45 -6.54
C THR A 114 -16.49 -8.23 -5.05
N LEU A 115 -17.61 -8.02 -4.41
CA LEU A 115 -17.70 -7.74 -2.99
C LEU A 115 -18.55 -8.80 -2.28
N PRO A 116 -18.23 -9.13 -1.04
CA PRO A 116 -19.09 -9.95 -0.19
C PRO A 116 -20.36 -9.18 0.19
N GLU A 117 -21.38 -9.87 0.66
CA GLU A 117 -22.64 -9.26 1.12
C GLU A 117 -22.44 -8.38 2.37
N TYR A 118 -21.43 -8.68 3.19
CA TYR A 118 -21.04 -7.92 4.37
C TYR A 118 -19.55 -8.00 4.63
N GLY A 119 -19.00 -7.07 5.42
CA GLY A 119 -17.58 -7.05 5.78
C GLY A 119 -16.66 -6.62 4.64
N GLY A 120 -15.44 -7.09 4.65
CA GLY A 120 -14.43 -6.88 3.61
C GLY A 120 -13.99 -5.43 3.42
N THR A 121 -14.12 -4.60 4.45
CA THR A 121 -13.68 -3.20 4.43
C THR A 121 -12.16 -3.10 4.35
N THR A 122 -11.65 -1.93 3.98
CA THR A 122 -10.22 -1.62 4.09
C THR A 122 -10.03 -0.41 5.00
N THR A 123 -9.00 -0.47 5.84
CA THR A 123 -8.65 0.62 6.76
C THR A 123 -7.26 1.13 6.41
N TRP A 124 -7.09 2.46 6.36
CA TRP A 124 -5.80 3.13 6.17
C TRP A 124 -5.42 3.91 7.42
N ALA A 125 -4.13 3.98 7.70
CA ALA A 125 -3.56 4.77 8.81
C ALA A 125 -2.53 5.76 8.27
N SER A 126 -2.56 7.00 8.77
CA SER A 126 -1.57 8.04 8.43
C SER A 126 -0.29 7.84 9.23
N THR A 127 0.80 7.49 8.56
CA THR A 127 2.13 7.39 9.17
C THR A 127 2.79 8.75 9.39
N GLU A 128 2.35 9.79 8.68
CA GLU A 128 2.73 11.19 8.87
C GLU A 128 2.22 11.70 10.22
N VAL A 129 0.91 11.61 10.48
CA VAL A 129 0.32 12.08 11.74
C VAL A 129 0.83 11.25 12.92
N ALA A 130 1.12 9.97 12.71
CA ALA A 130 1.74 9.13 13.72
C ALA A 130 3.13 9.65 14.11
N TYR A 131 3.95 10.07 13.15
CA TYR A 131 5.25 10.70 13.40
C TYR A 131 5.08 12.05 14.11
N ASP A 132 4.21 12.94 13.63
CA ASP A 132 4.01 14.29 14.17
C ASP A 132 3.60 14.25 15.66
N ARG A 133 2.88 13.20 16.06
CA ARG A 133 2.40 12.98 17.43
C ARG A 133 3.36 12.18 18.31
N LEU A 134 4.54 11.85 17.84
CA LEU A 134 5.56 11.24 18.69
C LEU A 134 6.02 12.26 19.75
N PRO A 135 6.16 11.85 21.03
CA PRO A 135 6.87 12.65 22.00
C PRO A 135 8.35 12.78 21.58
N GLU A 136 8.96 13.89 21.96
CA GLU A 136 10.31 14.26 21.56
C GLU A 136 11.34 13.11 21.75
N PRO A 137 11.41 12.38 22.90
CA PRO A 137 12.37 11.30 23.06
C PRO A 137 12.22 10.16 22.06
N LEU A 138 10.97 9.82 21.67
CA LEU A 138 10.73 8.80 20.63
C LEU A 138 11.06 9.35 19.24
N ARG A 139 10.78 10.62 18.97
CA ARG A 139 11.12 11.26 17.70
C ARG A 139 12.63 11.25 17.49
N ALA A 140 13.40 11.68 18.47
CA ALA A 140 14.88 11.66 18.42
C ALA A 140 15.44 10.25 18.22
N LEU A 141 14.81 9.24 18.82
CA LEU A 141 15.19 7.83 18.65
C LEU A 141 14.93 7.38 17.21
N VAL A 142 13.68 7.51 16.70
CA VAL A 142 13.28 6.92 15.41
C VAL A 142 13.92 7.60 14.21
N GLU A 143 14.29 8.87 14.30
CA GLU A 143 15.02 9.60 13.24
C GLU A 143 16.42 9.03 12.97
N ASN A 144 16.99 8.29 13.93
CA ASN A 144 18.29 7.65 13.81
C ASN A 144 18.21 6.13 13.60
N LEU A 145 16.99 5.57 13.58
CA LEU A 145 16.79 4.14 13.40
C LEU A 145 16.66 3.75 11.93
N TRP A 146 17.15 2.57 11.62
CA TRP A 146 17.00 1.88 10.36
C TRP A 146 16.38 0.51 10.59
N ALA A 147 15.63 0.02 9.65
CA ALA A 147 14.97 -1.27 9.72
C ALA A 147 15.23 -2.08 8.45
N VAL A 148 15.43 -3.37 8.63
CA VAL A 148 15.50 -4.34 7.54
C VAL A 148 14.11 -4.80 7.23
N HIS A 149 13.69 -4.65 5.96
CA HIS A 149 12.42 -5.12 5.41
C HIS A 149 12.67 -6.32 4.51
N THR A 150 11.79 -7.32 4.56
CA THR A 150 11.90 -8.55 3.78
C THR A 150 10.53 -9.09 3.36
N ASN A 151 10.49 -9.84 2.26
CA ASN A 151 9.30 -10.56 1.81
C ASN A 151 9.19 -12.00 2.37
N GLN A 152 10.02 -12.38 3.33
CA GLN A 152 9.95 -13.72 3.95
C GLN A 152 8.80 -13.89 4.95
N TYR A 153 8.05 -12.83 5.27
CA TYR A 153 6.87 -12.93 6.13
C TYR A 153 5.61 -13.08 5.31
N ASP A 154 4.83 -14.10 5.68
CA ASP A 154 3.53 -14.36 5.09
C ASP A 154 2.43 -13.71 5.92
N TYR A 155 1.51 -13.02 5.26
CA TYR A 155 0.34 -12.39 5.87
C TYR A 155 -0.66 -13.39 6.45
N THR A 156 -0.63 -14.63 5.98
CA THR A 156 -1.66 -15.65 6.26
C THR A 156 -1.23 -16.68 7.31
N ALA A 157 0.02 -16.66 7.77
CA ALA A 157 0.59 -17.71 8.62
C ALA A 157 -0.02 -17.81 10.04
N GLY A 158 -0.91 -16.89 10.45
CA GLY A 158 -1.30 -16.75 11.85
C GLY A 158 -2.67 -17.27 12.25
N ASP A 159 -3.67 -17.32 11.35
CA ASP A 159 -5.06 -17.29 11.83
C ASP A 159 -5.97 -18.46 11.46
N GLN A 160 -5.50 -19.50 10.76
CA GLN A 160 -6.33 -20.69 10.48
C GLN A 160 -5.65 -21.97 10.94
N ALA A 161 -5.94 -22.35 12.17
CA ALA A 161 -5.66 -23.68 12.66
C ALA A 161 -6.93 -24.56 12.53
N ASP A 162 -6.77 -25.83 12.11
CA ASP A 162 -7.82 -26.83 12.20
C ASP A 162 -8.14 -27.17 13.68
N HIS A 163 -9.13 -28.01 13.92
CA HIS A 163 -9.48 -28.45 15.28
C HIS A 163 -8.36 -29.16 16.06
N GLU A 164 -7.24 -29.46 15.38
CA GLU A 164 -6.04 -30.06 15.97
C GLU A 164 -4.86 -29.04 16.04
N GLY A 165 -5.11 -27.76 15.76
CA GLY A 165 -4.10 -26.68 15.85
C GLY A 165 -3.12 -26.67 14.67
N ARG A 166 -3.40 -27.36 13.56
CA ARG A 166 -2.58 -27.34 12.35
C ARG A 166 -3.06 -26.28 11.39
N PRO A 167 -2.17 -25.52 10.74
CA PRO A 167 -2.57 -24.51 9.73
C PRO A 167 -3.33 -25.20 8.58
N VAL A 168 -4.58 -24.86 8.37
CA VAL A 168 -5.32 -25.25 7.16
C VAL A 168 -4.98 -24.25 6.07
N ILE A 169 -4.00 -24.57 5.25
CA ILE A 169 -3.61 -23.77 4.11
C ILE A 169 -4.34 -24.31 2.88
N ALA A 170 -5.30 -23.54 2.37
CA ALA A 170 -5.94 -23.87 1.10
C ALA A 170 -4.89 -23.89 -0.03
N ASP A 171 -5.09 -24.77 -1.06
CA ASP A 171 -4.11 -24.92 -2.15
C ASP A 171 -3.77 -23.58 -2.85
N GLY A 172 -4.74 -22.69 -2.99
CA GLY A 172 -4.53 -21.37 -3.55
C GLY A 172 -3.60 -20.48 -2.71
N HIS A 173 -3.69 -20.56 -1.37
CA HIS A 173 -2.79 -19.83 -0.45
C HIS A 173 -1.37 -20.39 -0.52
N ARG A 174 -1.22 -21.72 -0.63
CA ARG A 174 0.10 -22.35 -0.75
C ARG A 174 0.82 -21.91 -2.01
N GLN A 175 0.12 -21.95 -3.16
CA GLN A 175 0.67 -21.51 -4.44
C GLN A 175 1.05 -20.02 -4.40
N TYR A 176 0.22 -19.16 -3.80
CA TYR A 176 0.53 -17.74 -3.65
C TYR A 176 1.77 -17.52 -2.80
N ARG A 177 1.90 -18.25 -1.69
CA ARG A 177 3.07 -18.17 -0.81
C ARG A 177 4.34 -18.61 -1.53
N GLU A 178 4.32 -19.76 -2.22
CA GLU A 178 5.46 -20.26 -2.98
C GLU A 178 5.92 -19.23 -4.03
N GLU A 179 4.98 -18.57 -4.70
CA GLU A 179 5.28 -17.53 -5.67
C GLU A 179 5.77 -16.25 -4.99
N PHE A 180 5.17 -15.83 -3.88
CA PHE A 180 5.57 -14.64 -3.12
C PHE A 180 6.98 -14.75 -2.56
N GLU A 181 7.39 -15.94 -2.12
CA GLU A 181 8.71 -16.25 -1.58
C GLU A 181 9.71 -16.77 -2.65
N SER A 182 9.30 -16.84 -3.92
CA SER A 182 10.11 -17.41 -5.01
C SER A 182 11.42 -16.66 -5.25
N GLU A 183 11.44 -15.37 -4.95
CA GLU A 183 12.63 -14.52 -4.94
C GLU A 183 12.77 -13.86 -3.58
N TYR A 184 13.99 -13.86 -3.04
CA TYR A 184 14.30 -13.26 -1.75
C TYR A 184 14.70 -11.80 -1.91
N TYR A 185 13.95 -10.92 -1.25
CA TYR A 185 14.26 -9.50 -1.17
C TYR A 185 14.52 -9.08 0.27
N GLU A 186 15.55 -8.27 0.44
CA GLU A 186 15.86 -7.64 1.71
C GLU A 186 16.43 -6.24 1.47
N THR A 187 15.82 -5.24 2.10
CA THR A 187 16.22 -3.84 1.95
C THR A 187 16.25 -3.15 3.31
N GLU A 188 17.28 -2.37 3.55
CA GLU A 188 17.43 -1.51 4.72
C GLU A 188 16.86 -0.13 4.42
N HIS A 189 15.85 0.27 5.20
CA HIS A 189 15.17 1.56 5.10
C HIS A 189 15.29 2.37 6.38
N PRO A 190 15.28 3.72 6.30
CA PRO A 190 15.13 4.55 7.49
C PRO A 190 13.74 4.38 8.09
N VAL A 191 13.63 4.31 9.41
CA VAL A 191 12.33 4.28 10.11
C VAL A 191 11.56 5.58 9.92
N VAL A 192 12.26 6.69 9.77
CA VAL A 192 11.68 7.98 9.37
C VAL A 192 12.22 8.37 8.00
N ARG A 193 11.34 8.38 7.00
CA ARG A 193 11.68 8.93 5.68
C ARG A 193 11.14 10.36 5.51
N VAL A 194 11.79 11.13 4.66
CA VAL A 194 11.26 12.40 4.16
C VAL A 194 10.41 12.12 2.91
N HIS A 195 9.17 12.57 2.93
CA HIS A 195 8.28 12.43 1.77
C HIS A 195 8.76 13.31 0.61
N PRO A 196 8.97 12.75 -0.61
CA PRO A 196 9.68 13.45 -1.68
C PRO A 196 8.93 14.66 -2.27
N GLU A 197 7.60 14.67 -2.19
CA GLU A 197 6.78 15.75 -2.76
C GLU A 197 6.34 16.78 -1.69
N THR A 198 6.10 16.35 -0.45
CA THR A 198 5.61 17.26 0.61
C THR A 198 6.70 17.74 1.57
N GLY A 199 7.85 17.07 1.60
CA GLY A 199 8.92 17.32 2.57
C GLY A 199 8.59 16.90 4.01
N ARG A 200 7.39 16.37 4.26
CA ARG A 200 6.95 15.92 5.59
C ARG A 200 7.65 14.64 5.99
N ARG A 201 7.77 14.42 7.28
CA ARG A 201 8.36 13.20 7.84
C ARG A 201 7.29 12.16 8.09
N VAL A 202 7.56 10.91 7.76
CA VAL A 202 6.63 9.80 7.91
C VAL A 202 7.34 8.59 8.51
N LEU A 203 6.60 7.76 9.27
CA LEU A 203 7.10 6.50 9.79
C LEU A 203 7.00 5.41 8.72
N LEU A 204 8.12 4.84 8.33
CA LEU A 204 8.17 3.68 7.45
C LEU A 204 8.25 2.41 8.29
N LEU A 205 7.08 1.88 8.64
CA LEU A 205 6.86 0.70 9.46
C LEU A 205 5.92 -0.28 8.77
N GLY A 206 5.59 -1.36 9.43
CA GLY A 206 4.59 -2.33 9.00
C GLY A 206 5.12 -3.75 8.94
N HIS A 207 4.29 -4.63 8.43
CA HIS A 207 4.46 -6.08 8.46
C HIS A 207 5.81 -6.59 7.92
N PHE A 208 6.38 -5.93 6.91
CA PHE A 208 7.62 -6.39 6.27
C PHE A 208 8.89 -6.13 7.08
N ILE A 209 8.81 -5.45 8.23
CA ILE A 209 9.99 -5.27 9.09
C ILE A 209 10.41 -6.61 9.70
N LYS A 210 11.67 -7.00 9.42
CA LYS A 210 12.32 -8.15 10.04
C LYS A 210 12.91 -7.79 11.40
N GLN A 211 13.64 -6.67 11.46
CA GLN A 211 14.23 -6.15 12.69
C GLN A 211 14.75 -4.72 12.49
N PHE A 212 15.00 -4.02 13.60
CA PHE A 212 15.72 -2.75 13.57
C PHE A 212 17.25 -3.02 13.58
N VAL A 213 17.96 -2.25 12.78
CA VAL A 213 19.42 -2.40 12.65
C VAL A 213 20.11 -2.09 13.97
N GLY A 214 20.98 -3.00 14.43
CA GLY A 214 21.72 -2.86 15.67
C GLY A 214 20.96 -3.24 16.94
N LEU A 215 19.69 -3.66 16.83
CA LEU A 215 18.91 -4.17 17.96
C LEU A 215 18.75 -5.69 17.89
N SER A 216 18.63 -6.31 19.05
CA SER A 216 18.28 -7.73 19.14
C SER A 216 16.84 -7.97 18.67
N PRO A 217 16.45 -9.21 18.32
CA PRO A 217 15.07 -9.52 17.93
C PRO A 217 14.03 -9.14 19.01
N ALA A 218 14.32 -9.33 20.30
CA ALA A 218 13.42 -8.99 21.39
C ALA A 218 13.24 -7.47 21.55
N GLU A 219 14.31 -6.69 21.44
CA GLU A 219 14.26 -5.23 21.45
C GLU A 219 13.51 -4.70 20.23
N SER A 220 13.79 -5.25 19.06
CA SER A 220 13.11 -4.91 17.81
C SER A 220 11.61 -5.16 17.91
N ALA A 221 11.17 -6.31 18.40
CA ALA A 221 9.75 -6.63 18.56
C ALA A 221 9.06 -5.66 19.53
N THR A 222 9.69 -5.33 20.66
CA THR A 222 9.15 -4.40 21.66
C THR A 222 9.00 -2.99 21.10
N LEU A 223 10.04 -2.50 20.42
CA LEU A 223 10.03 -1.16 19.83
C LEU A 223 9.07 -1.07 18.65
N PHE A 224 9.02 -2.11 17.80
CA PHE A 224 8.04 -2.20 16.72
C PHE A 224 6.62 -2.07 17.25
N GLN A 225 6.25 -2.87 18.27
CA GLN A 225 4.90 -2.82 18.86
C GLN A 225 4.57 -1.45 19.42
N LEU A 226 5.52 -0.81 20.11
CA LEU A 226 5.35 0.54 20.64
C LEU A 226 5.05 1.56 19.54
N LEU A 227 5.80 1.52 18.44
CA LEU A 227 5.66 2.45 17.32
C LEU A 227 4.41 2.14 16.47
N GLN A 228 4.16 0.86 16.18
CA GLN A 228 3.01 0.41 15.42
C GLN A 228 1.69 0.79 16.10
N ASN A 229 1.60 0.65 17.42
CA ASN A 229 0.43 1.08 18.18
C ASN A 229 0.15 2.60 18.08
N ARG A 230 1.14 3.40 17.74
CA ARG A 230 0.95 4.83 17.46
C ARG A 230 0.45 5.10 16.06
N VAL A 231 0.87 4.31 15.08
CA VAL A 231 0.38 4.40 13.70
C VAL A 231 -1.11 4.07 13.65
N ILE A 232 -1.51 2.96 14.25
CA ILE A 232 -2.87 2.39 14.14
C ILE A 232 -3.88 2.96 15.15
N LYS A 233 -3.57 4.06 15.82
CA LYS A 233 -4.59 4.75 16.64
C LYS A 233 -5.79 5.11 15.79
N LEU A 234 -7.00 4.91 16.33
CA LEU A 234 -8.25 5.13 15.60
C LEU A 234 -8.34 6.54 15.01
N GLU A 235 -7.85 7.56 15.73
CA GLU A 235 -7.84 8.95 15.26
C GLU A 235 -6.92 9.19 14.05
N ASN A 236 -6.01 8.27 13.78
CA ASN A 236 -5.10 8.31 12.63
C ASN A 236 -5.61 7.48 11.45
N THR A 237 -6.78 6.86 11.57
CA THR A 237 -7.28 5.89 10.60
C THR A 237 -8.55 6.37 9.90
N ILE A 238 -8.79 5.80 8.74
CA ILE A 238 -10.05 5.87 8.00
C ILE A 238 -10.42 4.46 7.54
N ARG A 239 -11.67 4.05 7.76
CA ARG A 239 -12.22 2.77 7.30
C ARG A 239 -13.20 3.02 6.17
N TRP A 240 -13.05 2.28 5.06
CA TRP A 240 -13.89 2.40 3.89
C TRP A 240 -14.75 1.16 3.69
N ASN A 241 -16.06 1.37 3.63
CA ASN A 241 -17.02 0.35 3.23
C ASN A 241 -17.15 0.41 1.71
N TRP A 242 -16.71 -0.66 1.05
CA TRP A 242 -16.71 -0.78 -0.39
C TRP A 242 -18.12 -0.93 -0.96
N GLU A 243 -18.35 -0.27 -2.09
CA GLU A 243 -19.48 -0.48 -2.99
C GLU A 243 -18.96 -0.79 -4.39
N LEU A 244 -19.76 -1.52 -5.21
CA LEU A 244 -19.39 -1.70 -6.62
C LEU A 244 -19.28 -0.34 -7.31
N GLY A 245 -18.26 -0.20 -8.15
CA GLY A 245 -17.94 1.10 -8.77
C GLY A 245 -17.05 2.00 -7.89
N ASP A 246 -16.56 1.54 -6.74
CA ASP A 246 -15.59 2.28 -5.95
C ASP A 246 -14.17 2.11 -6.49
N LEU A 247 -13.43 3.23 -6.43
CA LEU A 247 -11.99 3.27 -6.59
C LEU A 247 -11.38 4.00 -5.39
N ALA A 248 -10.36 3.42 -4.78
CA ALA A 248 -9.51 4.08 -3.78
C ALA A 248 -8.10 4.28 -4.33
N ILE A 249 -7.49 5.42 -3.98
CA ILE A 249 -6.08 5.72 -4.27
C ILE A 249 -5.44 6.16 -2.97
N TRP A 250 -4.31 5.54 -2.61
CA TRP A 250 -3.55 5.97 -1.43
C TRP A 250 -2.09 6.25 -1.76
N ASP A 251 -1.54 7.25 -1.06
CA ASP A 251 -0.11 7.51 -1.06
C ASP A 251 0.58 6.47 -0.18
N ASN A 252 1.22 5.51 -0.82
CA ASN A 252 1.89 4.40 -0.16
C ASN A 252 3.11 4.87 0.67
N ARG A 253 3.59 6.09 0.41
CA ARG A 253 4.74 6.68 1.10
C ARG A 253 4.36 7.31 2.45
N ALA A 254 3.06 7.53 2.70
CA ALA A 254 2.55 8.20 3.90
C ALA A 254 1.46 7.41 4.63
N THR A 255 1.19 6.17 4.21
CA THR A 255 0.12 5.33 4.80
C THR A 255 0.56 3.90 5.02
N GLN A 256 -0.11 3.25 5.96
CA GLN A 256 -0.29 1.81 6.02
C GLN A 256 -1.76 1.48 5.78
N HIS A 257 -2.03 0.24 5.37
CA HIS A 257 -3.39 -0.24 5.22
C HIS A 257 -3.57 -1.68 5.71
N TYR A 258 -4.84 -2.05 5.89
CA TYR A 258 -5.26 -3.34 6.43
C TYR A 258 -6.58 -3.75 5.76
N ALA A 259 -6.64 -4.91 5.13
CA ALA A 259 -7.87 -5.49 4.61
C ALA A 259 -8.57 -6.27 5.73
N VAL A 260 -9.78 -5.83 6.11
CA VAL A 260 -10.51 -6.48 7.21
C VAL A 260 -11.15 -7.77 6.69
N ALA A 261 -10.77 -8.89 7.30
CA ALA A 261 -11.19 -10.23 6.88
C ALA A 261 -12.42 -10.70 7.70
N ASP A 262 -13.49 -9.87 7.72
CA ASP A 262 -14.73 -10.09 8.47
C ASP A 262 -15.92 -10.45 7.55
N TYR A 263 -15.68 -11.26 6.51
CA TYR A 263 -16.65 -11.65 5.50
C TYR A 263 -16.73 -13.19 5.28
N ASP A 264 -16.32 -13.95 6.28
CA ASP A 264 -16.28 -15.41 6.30
C ASP A 264 -15.56 -15.98 5.05
N ASP A 265 -16.16 -16.97 4.37
CA ASP A 265 -15.63 -17.58 3.15
C ASP A 265 -16.20 -16.94 1.86
N GLN A 266 -16.85 -15.78 1.96
CA GLN A 266 -17.40 -15.12 0.80
C GLN A 266 -16.29 -14.65 -0.14
N PHE A 267 -16.57 -14.70 -1.43
CA PHE A 267 -15.63 -14.28 -2.45
C PHE A 267 -15.52 -12.75 -2.51
N ARG A 268 -14.29 -12.26 -2.42
CA ARG A 268 -13.96 -10.84 -2.55
C ARG A 268 -12.82 -10.68 -3.53
N ARG A 269 -13.01 -9.82 -4.55
CA ARG A 269 -11.98 -9.50 -5.54
C ARG A 269 -11.92 -8.00 -5.81
N LEU A 270 -10.71 -7.47 -5.77
CA LEU A 270 -10.37 -6.09 -6.14
C LEU A 270 -9.25 -6.12 -7.18
N SER A 271 -9.13 -5.08 -7.99
CA SER A 271 -8.07 -4.92 -9.00
C SER A 271 -7.11 -3.81 -8.58
N ARG A 272 -5.82 -4.14 -8.38
CA ARG A 272 -4.78 -3.20 -7.94
C ARG A 272 -3.82 -2.84 -9.05
N ILE A 273 -3.55 -1.54 -9.20
CA ILE A 273 -2.43 -0.99 -9.97
C ILE A 273 -1.52 -0.23 -9.01
N THR A 274 -0.22 -0.39 -9.16
CA THR A 274 0.79 0.28 -8.35
C THR A 274 1.59 1.25 -9.22
N LEU A 275 1.90 2.44 -8.70
CA LEU A 275 2.71 3.45 -9.40
C LEU A 275 4.15 3.43 -8.89
N ALA A 276 5.09 3.58 -9.81
CA ALA A 276 6.51 3.66 -9.51
C ALA A 276 6.82 4.80 -8.54
N GLY A 277 7.62 4.52 -7.55
CA GLY A 277 8.00 5.47 -6.52
C GLY A 277 9.50 5.73 -6.46
N ASP A 278 9.98 6.06 -5.29
CA ASP A 278 11.34 6.54 -5.06
C ASP A 278 12.08 5.67 -4.02
N ILE A 279 13.40 5.85 -3.98
CA ILE A 279 14.23 5.28 -2.93
C ILE A 279 14.06 6.16 -1.69
N PRO A 280 13.59 5.64 -0.53
CA PRO A 280 13.42 6.41 0.68
C PRO A 280 14.72 7.10 1.13
N VAL A 281 14.57 8.34 1.61
CA VAL A 281 15.67 9.15 2.13
C VAL A 281 15.34 9.53 3.56
N ASP A 282 16.31 9.39 4.47
CA ASP A 282 16.15 9.79 5.86
C ASP A 282 16.24 11.32 6.07
N VAL A 283 16.09 11.75 7.31
CA VAL A 283 16.17 13.17 7.70
C VAL A 283 17.56 13.79 7.51
N HIS A 284 18.58 12.99 7.25
CA HIS A 284 19.97 13.41 7.03
C HIS A 284 20.40 13.27 5.55
N GLY A 285 19.49 12.89 4.65
CA GLY A 285 19.79 12.72 3.22
C GLY A 285 20.37 11.35 2.84
N ARG A 286 20.40 10.37 3.74
CA ARG A 286 20.89 9.02 3.45
C ARG A 286 19.78 8.19 2.80
N ARG A 287 20.14 7.43 1.77
CA ARG A 287 19.19 6.61 1.00
C ARG A 287 19.13 5.18 1.53
N SER A 288 17.99 4.54 1.33
CA SER A 288 17.81 3.11 1.53
C SER A 288 18.84 2.29 0.75
N ARG A 289 19.12 1.08 1.25
CA ARG A 289 20.15 0.20 0.73
C ARG A 289 19.62 -1.22 0.54
N VAL A 290 19.75 -1.76 -0.68
CA VAL A 290 19.48 -3.17 -0.97
C VAL A 290 20.51 -4.04 -0.23
N ILE A 291 20.01 -5.06 0.47
CA ILE A 291 20.82 -6.10 1.11
C ILE A 291 20.82 -7.36 0.24
N ALA A 292 19.65 -7.74 -0.28
CA ALA A 292 19.48 -8.90 -1.15
C ALA A 292 18.34 -8.70 -2.15
N GLY A 293 18.42 -9.38 -3.29
CA GLY A 293 17.46 -9.35 -4.37
C GLY A 293 17.68 -8.20 -5.36
N ASP A 294 17.14 -8.35 -6.57
CA ASP A 294 17.16 -7.32 -7.62
C ASP A 294 15.73 -7.05 -8.08
N ALA A 295 15.18 -5.93 -7.60
CA ALA A 295 13.83 -5.49 -7.94
C ALA A 295 13.77 -4.57 -9.18
N SER A 296 14.85 -4.47 -9.97
CA SER A 296 14.90 -3.58 -11.14
C SER A 296 13.76 -3.84 -12.13
N ARG A 297 13.41 -5.10 -12.36
CA ARG A 297 12.29 -5.51 -13.22
C ARG A 297 10.94 -5.01 -12.72
N TYR A 298 10.72 -4.95 -11.42
CA TYR A 298 9.49 -4.44 -10.83
C TYR A 298 9.37 -2.93 -11.04
N SER A 299 10.46 -2.23 -10.85
CA SER A 299 10.55 -0.77 -11.00
C SER A 299 10.71 -0.32 -12.46
N GLU A 300 10.91 -1.26 -13.40
CA GLU A 300 10.95 -0.95 -14.83
C GLU A 300 9.61 -0.35 -15.29
N VAL A 301 9.73 0.83 -15.86
CA VAL A 301 8.64 1.52 -16.52
C VAL A 301 8.20 0.66 -17.73
N ILE A 302 6.96 0.14 -17.70
CA ILE A 302 6.37 -0.46 -18.89
C ILE A 302 6.14 0.68 -19.88
N THR A 303 7.14 0.97 -20.69
CA THR A 303 7.02 1.93 -21.80
C THR A 303 6.00 1.35 -22.77
N PRO A 304 4.96 2.07 -23.19
CA PRO A 304 4.07 1.59 -24.24
C PRO A 304 4.92 1.31 -25.47
N VAL A 305 4.79 0.11 -26.04
CA VAL A 305 5.27 -0.13 -27.42
C VAL A 305 4.57 0.94 -28.25
N ALA A 306 5.35 1.84 -28.83
CA ALA A 306 4.84 2.80 -29.78
C ALA A 306 4.11 1.99 -30.86
N LEU A 307 2.80 2.18 -30.99
CA LEU A 307 2.07 1.65 -32.11
C LEU A 307 2.75 2.28 -33.36
N ALA A 308 3.50 1.46 -34.06
CA ALA A 308 4.05 1.84 -35.35
C ALA A 308 2.87 2.27 -36.20
N GLY A 309 2.88 3.54 -36.63
CA GLY A 309 1.91 4.15 -37.49
C GLY A 309 1.88 3.54 -38.90
#